data_247178c4e8a73590ee5be9d1ebca09fb
#
_entry.id   247178c4e8a73590ee5be9d1ebca09fb
#
_cell.length_a   1.000
_cell.length_b   1.000
_cell.length_c   1.000
_cell.angle_alpha   90.00
_cell.angle_beta   90.00
_cell.angle_gamma   90.00
#
_symmetry.space_group_name_H-M   'P 1'
#
loop_
_entity.id
_entity.type
_entity.pdbx_description
1 polymer ?
#
loop_
_entity_poly.entity_id
_entity_poly.type
_entity_poly.pdbx_seq_one_letter_code
_entity_poly.pdbx_strand_id
1 'polypeptide(L)'
;MKIRTLIVDDEPLARERLRELLRDEPELEIVGECADGREALETIQRKTPDLLFLDIQMPELDGFGVVAGLAPTEMPAIIFVTAYDKFALRAFEVHALDYLLKPFDRDRLQTAVRRAIDQIKRKQPDELSRKLTALVAELKPEIKILERLAVKGDGRITLIRMEDIDW
;
A
#
# COMPACT_ATOMS: atom_id res chain seq x y z
N MET A 1 -14.71 -9.55 6.18
CA MET A 1 -13.29 -9.45 6.56
C MET A 1 -13.06 -8.03 7.09
N LYS A 2 -12.43 -7.89 8.24
CA LYS A 2 -12.11 -6.59 8.82
C LYS A 2 -10.77 -6.10 8.29
N ILE A 3 -10.67 -4.80 8.07
CA ILE A 3 -9.44 -4.13 7.63
C ILE A 3 -8.54 -3.91 8.84
N ARG A 4 -7.39 -4.54 8.84
CA ARG A 4 -6.41 -4.49 9.92
C ARG A 4 -5.73 -3.13 9.92
N THR A 5 -5.95 -2.35 10.97
CA THR A 5 -5.56 -0.94 11.04
C THR A 5 -4.52 -0.73 12.14
N LEU A 6 -3.44 -0.03 11.81
CA LEU A 6 -2.40 0.38 12.74
C LEU A 6 -2.42 1.90 12.91
N ILE A 7 -2.27 2.38 14.15
CA ILE A 7 -2.17 3.80 14.49
C ILE A 7 -0.74 4.10 14.94
N VAL A 8 -0.12 5.10 14.34
CA VAL A 8 1.26 5.51 14.66
C VAL A 8 1.30 7.02 14.88
N ASP A 9 1.55 7.42 16.12
CA ASP A 9 1.65 8.81 16.56
C ASP A 9 2.43 8.86 17.88
N ASP A 10 3.36 9.78 18.04
CA ASP A 10 4.14 9.90 19.27
C ASP A 10 3.34 10.53 20.43
N GLU A 11 2.25 11.21 20.12
CA GLU A 11 1.34 11.80 21.11
C GLU A 11 0.30 10.78 21.63
N PRO A 12 0.31 10.39 22.90
CA PRO A 12 -0.67 9.44 23.45
C PRO A 12 -2.13 9.88 23.28
N LEU A 13 -2.40 11.17 23.47
CA LEU A 13 -3.76 11.73 23.35
C LEU A 13 -4.25 11.72 21.90
N ALA A 14 -3.36 11.90 20.91
CA ALA A 14 -3.70 11.79 19.50
C ALA A 14 -4.09 10.34 19.12
N ARG A 15 -3.34 9.35 19.62
CA ARG A 15 -3.70 7.93 19.42
C ARG A 15 -5.04 7.59 20.07
N GLU A 16 -5.25 8.02 21.31
CA GLU A 16 -6.51 7.78 22.03
C GLU A 16 -7.69 8.39 21.28
N ARG A 17 -7.56 9.64 20.85
CA ARG A 17 -8.59 10.35 20.08
C ARG A 17 -8.94 9.62 18.80
N LEU A 18 -7.91 9.20 18.03
CA LEU A 18 -8.12 8.48 16.77
C LEU A 18 -8.78 7.12 17.02
N ARG A 19 -8.34 6.39 18.05
CA ARG A 19 -8.95 5.11 18.45
C ARG A 19 -10.43 5.27 18.81
N GLU A 20 -10.79 6.31 19.57
CA GLU A 20 -12.19 6.58 19.92
C GLU A 20 -13.03 6.87 18.67
N LEU A 21 -12.54 7.69 17.76
CA LEU A 21 -13.25 8.05 16.54
C LEU A 21 -13.42 6.86 15.58
N LEU A 22 -12.47 5.91 15.58
CA LEU A 22 -12.52 4.70 14.75
C LEU A 22 -13.31 3.56 15.37
N ARG A 23 -13.69 3.66 16.65
CA ARG A 23 -14.44 2.59 17.38
C ARG A 23 -15.75 2.24 16.71
N ASP A 24 -16.42 3.24 16.14
CA ASP A 24 -17.74 3.08 15.54
C ASP A 24 -17.69 2.59 14.06
N GLU A 25 -16.47 2.31 13.54
CA GLU A 25 -16.28 1.81 12.19
C GLU A 25 -16.20 0.28 12.19
N PRO A 26 -17.30 -0.41 11.85
CA PRO A 26 -17.39 -1.88 12.02
C PRO A 26 -16.47 -2.65 11.08
N GLU A 27 -16.02 -2.03 9.99
CA GLU A 27 -15.14 -2.64 9.00
C GLU A 27 -13.67 -2.57 9.38
N LEU A 28 -13.30 -1.76 10.38
CA LEU A 28 -11.93 -1.62 10.86
C LEU A 28 -11.67 -2.49 12.10
N GLU A 29 -10.45 -2.99 12.19
CA GLU A 29 -9.91 -3.64 13.37
C GLU A 29 -8.56 -3.03 13.72
N ILE A 30 -8.49 -2.32 14.84
CA ILE A 30 -7.22 -1.75 15.33
C ILE A 30 -6.38 -2.89 15.87
N VAL A 31 -5.31 -3.24 15.13
CA VAL A 31 -4.41 -4.34 15.49
C VAL A 31 -3.23 -3.90 16.34
N GLY A 32 -3.03 -2.59 16.48
CA GLY A 32 -1.98 -2.03 17.34
C GLY A 32 -1.90 -0.52 17.28
N GLU A 33 -1.10 0.00 18.19
CA GLU A 33 -0.70 1.40 18.27
C GLU A 33 0.82 1.45 18.47
N CYS A 34 1.49 2.41 17.86
CA CYS A 34 2.93 2.64 17.99
C CYS A 34 3.20 4.10 18.35
N ALA A 35 4.19 4.32 19.18
CA ALA A 35 4.57 5.66 19.64
C ALA A 35 5.76 6.26 18.85
N ASP A 36 6.39 5.49 17.98
CA ASP A 36 7.51 5.94 17.16
C ASP A 36 7.63 5.16 15.85
N GLY A 37 8.47 5.68 14.95
CA GLY A 37 8.64 5.10 13.61
C GLY A 37 9.35 3.75 13.60
N ARG A 38 10.23 3.45 14.54
CA ARG A 38 10.92 2.15 14.61
C ARG A 38 9.97 1.06 15.07
N GLU A 39 9.22 1.31 16.14
CA GLU A 39 8.16 0.43 16.60
C GLU A 39 7.13 0.17 15.50
N ALA A 40 6.81 1.21 14.71
CA ALA A 40 5.92 1.10 13.57
C ALA A 40 6.44 0.11 12.52
N LEU A 41 7.70 0.22 12.09
CA LEU A 41 8.30 -0.70 11.12
C LEU A 41 8.26 -2.15 11.59
N GLU A 42 8.67 -2.42 12.82
CA GLU A 42 8.63 -3.76 13.41
C GLU A 42 7.19 -4.31 13.49
N THR A 43 6.26 -3.46 13.87
CA THR A 43 4.85 -3.85 14.00
C THR A 43 4.20 -4.09 12.63
N ILE A 44 4.52 -3.29 11.63
CA ILE A 44 4.04 -3.48 10.24
C ILE A 44 4.52 -4.83 9.71
N GLN A 45 5.79 -5.17 9.86
CA GLN A 45 6.34 -6.46 9.42
C GLN A 45 5.68 -7.65 10.14
N ARG A 46 5.45 -7.53 11.43
CA ARG A 46 4.88 -8.61 12.25
C ARG A 46 3.36 -8.78 12.06
N LYS A 47 2.64 -7.67 11.97
CA LYS A 47 1.17 -7.67 11.95
C LYS A 47 0.56 -7.50 10.57
N THR A 48 1.32 -7.08 9.58
CA THR A 48 0.87 -6.87 8.20
C THR A 48 -0.48 -6.14 8.11
N PRO A 49 -0.56 -4.87 8.59
CA PRO A 49 -1.80 -4.11 8.53
C PRO A 49 -2.19 -3.77 7.09
N ASP A 50 -3.49 -3.61 6.85
CA ASP A 50 -4.03 -3.17 5.55
C ASP A 50 -4.08 -1.66 5.45
N LEU A 51 -4.26 -0.97 6.59
CA LEU A 51 -4.39 0.47 6.71
C LEU A 51 -3.48 1.01 7.81
N LEU A 52 -2.82 2.12 7.52
CA LEU A 52 -1.93 2.82 8.44
C LEU A 52 -2.37 4.27 8.59
N PHE A 53 -2.69 4.67 9.83
CA PHE A 53 -2.74 6.08 10.23
C PHE A 53 -1.38 6.47 10.77
N LEU A 54 -0.73 7.45 10.17
CA LEU A 54 0.68 7.75 10.42
C LEU A 54 0.90 9.25 10.60
N ASP A 55 1.39 9.65 11.77
CA ASP A 55 1.92 11.00 11.94
C ASP A 55 3.24 11.16 11.19
N ILE A 56 3.47 12.34 10.64
CA ILE A 56 4.69 12.67 9.92
C ILE A 56 5.80 13.01 10.89
N GLN A 57 5.53 13.89 11.85
CA GLN A 57 6.56 14.36 12.78
C GLN A 57 6.60 13.52 14.05
N MET A 58 7.58 12.64 14.09
CA MET A 58 7.92 11.83 15.25
C MET A 58 9.43 11.89 15.49
N PRO A 59 9.89 11.74 16.76
CA PRO A 59 11.30 11.69 17.08
C PRO A 59 12.03 10.53 16.37
N GLU A 60 13.30 10.73 16.04
CA GLU A 60 14.23 9.78 15.43
C GLU A 60 13.88 9.36 14.00
N LEU A 61 12.72 8.78 13.77
CA LEU A 61 12.24 8.34 12.46
C LEU A 61 10.87 8.93 12.18
N ASP A 62 10.78 9.84 11.23
CA ASP A 62 9.53 10.47 10.82
C ASP A 62 8.63 9.54 9.99
N GLY A 63 7.40 9.96 9.73
CA GLY A 63 6.44 9.16 8.97
C GLY A 63 6.89 8.85 7.54
N PHE A 64 7.63 9.74 6.89
CA PHE A 64 8.20 9.46 5.56
C PHE A 64 9.34 8.46 5.63
N GLY A 65 10.13 8.49 6.70
CA GLY A 65 11.16 7.48 6.96
C GLY A 65 10.56 6.10 7.17
N VAL A 66 9.42 6.01 7.86
CA VAL A 66 8.67 4.75 7.98
C VAL A 66 8.27 4.23 6.60
N VAL A 67 7.66 5.08 5.77
CA VAL A 67 7.24 4.69 4.40
C VAL A 67 8.43 4.25 3.55
N ALA A 68 9.55 4.97 3.60
CA ALA A 68 10.77 4.63 2.87
C ALA A 68 11.41 3.31 3.33
N GLY A 69 11.17 2.90 4.58
CA GLY A 69 11.65 1.64 5.15
C GLY A 69 10.80 0.41 4.78
N LEU A 70 9.65 0.59 4.13
CA LEU A 70 8.77 -0.50 3.73
C LEU A 70 9.09 -0.98 2.31
N ALA A 71 9.03 -2.29 2.11
CA ALA A 71 9.10 -2.85 0.76
C ALA A 71 7.80 -2.53 -0.02
N PRO A 72 7.87 -2.26 -1.33
CA PRO A 72 6.67 -1.96 -2.13
C PRO A 72 5.58 -3.03 -2.06
N THR A 73 5.96 -4.29 -1.87
CA THR A 73 5.04 -5.44 -1.75
C THR A 73 4.33 -5.52 -0.39
N GLU A 74 4.84 -4.82 0.61
CA GLU A 74 4.33 -4.81 1.99
C GLU A 74 3.64 -3.49 2.36
N MET A 75 3.45 -2.60 1.38
CA MET A 75 2.94 -1.26 1.59
C MET A 75 1.44 -1.27 1.93
N PRO A 76 1.03 -0.92 3.16
CA PRO A 76 -0.37 -0.72 3.51
C PRO A 76 -0.93 0.53 2.80
N ALA A 77 -2.25 0.69 2.81
CA ALA A 77 -2.85 1.97 2.50
C ALA A 77 -2.48 2.99 3.61
N ILE A 78 -2.04 4.18 3.24
CA ILE A 78 -1.53 5.17 4.18
C ILE A 78 -2.43 6.39 4.21
N ILE A 79 -2.87 6.78 5.41
CA ILE A 79 -3.48 8.07 5.71
C ILE A 79 -2.53 8.80 6.66
N PHE A 80 -1.96 9.91 6.22
CA PHE A 80 -1.19 10.76 7.10
C PHE A 80 -2.10 11.58 8.00
N VAL A 81 -1.74 11.68 9.27
CA VAL A 81 -2.47 12.46 10.29
C VAL A 81 -1.47 13.35 11.02
N THR A 82 -1.41 14.62 10.69
CA THR A 82 -0.36 15.52 11.17
C THR A 82 -0.85 16.94 11.45
N ALA A 83 -0.14 17.67 12.28
CA ALA A 83 -0.40 19.09 12.55
C ALA A 83 0.17 20.04 11.46
N TYR A 84 0.89 19.51 10.48
CA TYR A 84 1.63 20.29 9.48
C TYR A 84 1.05 20.16 8.08
N ASP A 85 0.71 21.29 7.47
CA ASP A 85 0.16 21.38 6.11
C ASP A 85 1.25 21.30 5.02
N LYS A 86 2.47 21.72 5.34
CA LYS A 86 3.60 21.80 4.39
C LYS A 86 4.02 20.47 3.77
N PHE A 87 3.60 19.34 4.33
CA PHE A 87 3.98 18.00 3.85
C PHE A 87 2.96 17.36 2.90
N ALA A 88 1.86 18.05 2.60
CA ALA A 88 0.79 17.49 1.77
C ALA A 88 1.26 17.07 0.36
N LEU A 89 2.12 17.87 -0.28
CA LEU A 89 2.68 17.53 -1.59
C LEU A 89 3.57 16.27 -1.52
N ARG A 90 4.41 16.17 -0.48
CA ARG A 90 5.26 15.00 -0.28
C ARG A 90 4.44 13.74 0.02
N ALA A 91 3.34 13.86 0.74
CA ALA A 91 2.41 12.76 0.97
C ALA A 91 1.81 12.25 -0.34
N PHE A 92 1.52 13.14 -1.27
CA PHE A 92 1.06 12.79 -2.61
C PHE A 92 2.13 12.02 -3.40
N GLU A 93 3.40 12.44 -3.34
CA GLU A 93 4.53 11.78 -4.01
C GLU A 93 4.73 10.32 -3.56
N VAL A 94 4.48 10.03 -2.29
CA VAL A 94 4.56 8.66 -1.74
C VAL A 94 3.26 7.87 -1.89
N HIS A 95 2.32 8.39 -2.69
CA HIS A 95 1.02 7.76 -2.96
C HIS A 95 0.17 7.49 -1.71
N ALA A 96 0.26 8.36 -0.71
CA ALA A 96 -0.66 8.34 0.42
C ALA A 96 -2.11 8.44 -0.08
N LEU A 97 -2.97 7.70 0.55
CA LEU A 97 -4.38 7.65 0.17
C LEU A 97 -5.12 8.93 0.55
N ASP A 98 -4.79 9.48 1.71
CA ASP A 98 -5.35 10.74 2.19
C ASP A 98 -4.39 11.44 3.17
N TYR A 99 -4.71 12.69 3.49
CA TYR A 99 -3.94 13.55 4.38
C TYR A 99 -4.91 14.29 5.31
N LEU A 100 -4.82 14.01 6.61
CA LEU A 100 -5.64 14.64 7.63
C LEU A 100 -4.81 15.66 8.41
N LEU A 101 -5.22 16.91 8.35
CA LEU A 101 -4.60 17.99 9.12
C LEU A 101 -5.26 18.09 10.49
N LYS A 102 -4.49 17.97 11.56
CA LYS A 102 -4.95 18.18 12.95
C LYS A 102 -5.19 19.68 13.21
N PRO A 103 -6.25 20.07 13.88
CA PRO A 103 -7.39 19.26 14.30
C PRO A 103 -8.35 18.95 13.14
N PHE A 104 -8.87 17.76 13.08
CA PHE A 104 -9.86 17.34 12.08
C PHE A 104 -11.15 16.91 12.80
N ASP A 105 -12.29 17.07 12.13
CA ASP A 105 -13.57 16.62 12.61
C ASP A 105 -13.87 15.16 12.24
N ARG A 106 -14.94 14.62 12.82
CA ARG A 106 -15.37 13.24 12.56
C ARG A 106 -15.72 13.02 11.10
N ASP A 107 -16.40 13.97 10.46
CA ASP A 107 -16.85 13.83 9.06
C ASP A 107 -15.66 13.75 8.09
N ARG A 108 -14.62 14.53 8.35
CA ARG A 108 -13.38 14.48 7.56
C ARG A 108 -12.67 13.14 7.70
N LEU A 109 -12.57 12.61 8.93
CA LEU A 109 -12.01 11.29 9.20
C LEU A 109 -12.83 10.21 8.50
N GLN A 110 -14.15 10.22 8.64
CA GLN A 110 -15.02 9.23 8.01
C GLN A 110 -14.88 9.23 6.49
N THR A 111 -14.73 10.39 5.88
CA THR A 111 -14.49 10.50 4.43
C THR A 111 -13.18 9.80 4.03
N ALA A 112 -12.11 10.01 4.78
CA ALA A 112 -10.82 9.35 4.54
C ALA A 112 -10.92 7.83 4.74
N VAL A 113 -11.60 7.39 5.80
CA VAL A 113 -11.83 5.97 6.12
C VAL A 113 -12.61 5.28 5.00
N ARG A 114 -13.69 5.86 4.51
CA ARG A 114 -14.49 5.29 3.41
C ARG A 114 -13.65 5.11 2.15
N ARG A 115 -12.86 6.12 1.78
CA ARG A 115 -11.93 6.01 0.64
C ARG A 115 -10.93 4.88 0.83
N ALA A 116 -10.40 4.72 2.06
CA ALA A 116 -9.48 3.65 2.38
C ALA A 116 -10.13 2.27 2.22
N ILE A 117 -11.30 2.09 2.79
CA ILE A 117 -12.08 0.85 2.71
C ILE A 117 -12.35 0.49 1.24
N ASP A 118 -12.84 1.43 0.46
CA ASP A 118 -13.15 1.22 -0.96
C ASP A 118 -11.90 0.84 -1.76
N GLN A 119 -10.77 1.52 -1.52
CA GLN A 119 -9.53 1.23 -2.22
C GLN A 119 -8.94 -0.13 -1.84
N ILE A 120 -8.95 -0.48 -0.55
CA ILE A 120 -8.45 -1.77 -0.06
C ILE A 120 -9.29 -2.91 -0.62
N LYS A 121 -10.62 -2.77 -0.62
CA LYS A 121 -11.54 -3.77 -1.19
C LYS A 121 -11.35 -3.95 -2.71
N ARG A 122 -11.06 -2.89 -3.44
CA ARG A 122 -10.78 -2.97 -4.89
C ARG A 122 -9.44 -3.63 -5.21
N LYS A 123 -8.44 -3.50 -4.33
CA LYS A 123 -7.14 -4.17 -4.48
C LYS A 123 -7.19 -5.66 -4.15
N GLN A 124 -8.15 -6.08 -3.34
CA GLN A 124 -8.37 -7.50 -3.08
C GLN A 124 -9.06 -8.10 -4.30
N PRO A 125 -8.45 -9.09 -4.98
CA PRO A 125 -9.12 -9.77 -6.07
C PRO A 125 -10.40 -10.38 -5.51
N ASP A 126 -11.54 -10.02 -6.08
CA ASP A 126 -12.80 -10.67 -5.76
C ASP A 126 -12.71 -12.17 -6.09
N GLU A 127 -13.63 -12.95 -5.57
CA GLU A 127 -13.63 -14.41 -5.78
C GLU A 127 -13.67 -14.76 -7.28
N LEU A 128 -14.32 -13.93 -8.09
CA LEU A 128 -14.38 -14.07 -9.54
C LEU A 128 -13.01 -13.84 -10.18
N SER A 129 -12.29 -12.80 -9.78
CA SER A 129 -10.92 -12.52 -10.26
C SER A 129 -9.96 -13.64 -9.90
N ARG A 130 -10.08 -14.22 -8.69
CA ARG A 130 -9.28 -15.40 -8.28
C ARG A 130 -9.59 -16.62 -9.13
N LYS A 131 -10.88 -16.90 -9.39
CA LYS A 131 -11.30 -17.99 -10.26
C LYS A 131 -10.83 -17.81 -11.69
N LEU A 132 -10.93 -16.59 -12.24
CA LEU A 132 -10.42 -16.27 -13.58
C LEU A 132 -8.92 -16.44 -13.68
N THR A 133 -8.17 -15.98 -12.69
CA THR A 133 -6.70 -16.14 -12.66
C THR A 133 -6.32 -17.62 -12.58
N ALA A 134 -7.02 -18.42 -11.79
CA ALA A 134 -6.80 -19.87 -11.71
C ALA A 134 -7.12 -20.57 -13.05
N LEU A 135 -8.23 -20.21 -13.70
CA LEU A 135 -8.59 -20.73 -15.03
C LEU A 135 -7.57 -20.36 -16.11
N VAL A 136 -7.08 -19.11 -16.12
CA VAL A 136 -6.03 -18.67 -17.04
C VAL A 136 -4.72 -19.41 -16.78
N ALA A 137 -4.39 -19.71 -15.52
CA ALA A 137 -3.21 -20.49 -15.16
C ALA A 137 -3.32 -21.96 -15.63
N GLU A 138 -4.53 -22.55 -15.58
CA GLU A 138 -4.80 -23.88 -16.11
C GLU A 138 -4.81 -23.92 -17.65
N LEU A 139 -5.23 -22.83 -18.28
CA LEU A 139 -5.27 -22.65 -19.73
C LEU A 139 -3.92 -22.19 -20.32
N LYS A 140 -2.82 -22.20 -19.53
CA LYS A 140 -1.51 -21.88 -20.10
C LYS A 140 -1.31 -22.70 -21.37
N PRO A 141 -1.39 -22.10 -22.59
CA PRO A 141 -0.78 -22.72 -23.73
C PRO A 141 0.68 -22.87 -23.35
N GLU A 142 1.28 -24.02 -23.62
CA GLU A 142 2.74 -24.10 -23.68
C GLU A 142 3.20 -22.92 -24.53
N ILE A 143 3.66 -21.85 -23.89
CA ILE A 143 4.43 -20.82 -24.59
C ILE A 143 5.68 -21.58 -25.00
N LYS A 144 5.64 -22.13 -26.20
CA LYS A 144 6.87 -22.50 -26.93
C LYS A 144 7.62 -21.18 -27.00
N ILE A 145 8.60 -21.05 -26.13
CA ILE A 145 9.58 -19.97 -26.21
C ILE A 145 10.04 -20.05 -27.65
N LEU A 146 9.79 -19.00 -28.42
CA LEU A 146 10.31 -18.90 -29.79
C LEU A 146 11.84 -18.84 -29.66
N GLU A 147 12.46 -19.99 -29.71
CA GLU A 147 13.92 -20.14 -29.65
C GLU A 147 14.62 -19.45 -30.84
N ARG A 148 13.85 -19.02 -31.84
CA ARG A 148 14.34 -18.42 -33.07
C ARG A 148 13.51 -17.23 -33.50
N LEU A 149 14.16 -16.13 -33.74
CA LEU A 149 13.57 -14.91 -34.31
C LEU A 149 13.86 -14.87 -35.81
N ALA A 150 12.85 -14.68 -36.64
CA ALA A 150 13.03 -14.51 -38.09
C ALA A 150 13.28 -13.02 -38.37
N VAL A 151 14.46 -12.67 -38.78
CA VAL A 151 14.84 -11.32 -39.23
C VAL A 151 14.88 -11.28 -40.75
N LYS A 152 14.09 -10.36 -41.34
CA LYS A 152 14.07 -10.13 -42.79
C LYS A 152 15.00 -8.96 -43.12
N GLY A 153 16.10 -9.24 -43.81
CA GLY A 153 17.02 -8.26 -44.38
C GLY A 153 17.39 -8.63 -45.79
N ASP A 154 17.55 -7.66 -46.69
CA ASP A 154 18.02 -7.82 -48.10
C ASP A 154 17.40 -8.96 -48.90
N GLY A 155 16.10 -9.20 -48.72
CA GLY A 155 15.37 -10.23 -49.46
C GLY A 155 15.57 -11.66 -48.96
N ARG A 156 16.31 -11.87 -47.86
CA ARG A 156 16.51 -13.17 -47.23
C ARG A 156 15.92 -13.16 -45.81
N ILE A 157 15.38 -14.32 -45.39
CA ILE A 157 14.92 -14.54 -44.03
C ILE A 157 16.00 -15.33 -43.32
N THR A 158 16.58 -14.76 -42.27
CA THR A 158 17.55 -15.43 -41.40
C THR A 158 16.91 -15.76 -40.08
N LEU A 159 16.98 -16.99 -39.62
CA LEU A 159 16.53 -17.43 -38.31
C LEU A 159 17.70 -17.29 -37.34
N ILE A 160 17.56 -16.37 -36.37
CA ILE A 160 18.57 -16.15 -35.33
C ILE A 160 18.08 -16.81 -34.05
N ARG A 161 18.95 -17.56 -33.36
CA ARG A 161 18.65 -18.07 -32.03
C ARG A 161 18.74 -16.93 -31.00
N MET A 162 17.87 -16.94 -30.00
CA MET A 162 17.87 -15.91 -28.96
C MET A 162 19.17 -15.85 -28.14
N GLU A 163 19.90 -16.98 -28.07
CA GLU A 163 21.19 -17.08 -27.39
C GLU A 163 22.37 -16.42 -28.18
N ASP A 164 22.15 -16.12 -29.45
CA ASP A 164 23.16 -15.50 -30.32
C ASP A 164 23.02 -13.95 -30.39
N ILE A 165 22.15 -13.35 -29.58
CA ILE A 165 21.94 -11.91 -29.54
C ILE A 165 22.75 -11.33 -28.37
N ASP A 166 23.86 -10.67 -28.68
CA ASP A 166 24.62 -9.84 -27.72
C ASP A 166 23.93 -8.48 -27.55
N TRP A 167 23.76 -8.06 -26.27
CA TRP A 167 23.18 -6.78 -25.86
C TRP A 167 24.25 -5.72 -25.62
#